data_57eda8457c3a449daf5a2ff1df8e0f87
#
_entry.id   57eda8457c3a449daf5a2ff1df8e0f87
#
_cell.length_a   1.000
_cell.length_b   1.000
_cell.length_c   1.000
_cell.angle_alpha   90.00
_cell.angle_beta   90.00
_cell.angle_gamma   90.00
#
_symmetry.space_group_name_H-M   'P 1'
#
loop_
_entity.id
_entity.type
_entity.pdbx_description
1 polymer ?
#
loop_
_entity_poly.entity_id
_entity_poly.type
_entity_poly.pdbx_seq_one_letter_code
_entity_poly.pdbx_strand_id
1 'polypeptide(L)'
;GFNTSAAPGGGVVRIHATGTIRCYGTITAVGGTGSGYHGAGGGIFLTGSRFKSADTTVVSAAGHDNTTSDSSGAGAGGRVAICEHLNAAQLAELYQSGSLTGANAKDITIDVLDGPDAPISRHMQGLLTARGGVNDRTVIAGRRYRGEDGTVRWIQGSKPGLRLIVR
;
A
#
# COMPACT_ATOMS: atom_id res chain seq x y z
N GLY A 1 -0.87 21.74 -30.77
CA GLY A 1 -0.30 20.50 -30.24
C GLY A 1 -0.60 20.41 -28.76
N PHE A 2 -1.34 19.39 -28.35
CA PHE A 2 -1.55 19.12 -26.92
C PHE A 2 -0.24 18.57 -26.39
N ASN A 3 0.53 19.40 -25.69
CA ASN A 3 1.72 18.98 -24.98
C ASN A 3 1.28 18.43 -23.60
N THR A 4 0.63 17.28 -23.61
CA THR A 4 0.21 16.62 -22.38
C THR A 4 1.41 15.85 -21.84
N SER A 5 2.18 16.48 -20.96
CA SER A 5 3.16 15.77 -20.17
C SER A 5 2.42 14.82 -19.23
N ALA A 6 2.41 13.54 -19.52
CA ALA A 6 1.87 12.54 -18.64
C ALA A 6 2.65 12.56 -17.30
N ALA A 7 1.95 12.51 -16.19
CA ALA A 7 2.58 12.39 -14.90
C ALA A 7 3.16 10.98 -14.72
N PRO A 8 4.34 10.84 -14.14
CA PRO A 8 4.86 9.53 -13.81
C PRO A 8 4.00 8.86 -12.74
N GLY A 9 3.76 7.57 -12.89
CA GLY A 9 3.21 6.75 -11.81
C GLY A 9 4.19 6.62 -10.66
N GLY A 10 3.72 6.24 -9.48
CA GLY A 10 4.55 5.85 -8.35
C GLY A 10 5.40 4.63 -8.70
N GLY A 11 6.60 4.58 -8.14
CA GLY A 11 7.51 3.46 -8.32
C GLY A 11 7.12 2.23 -7.49
N VAL A 12 8.05 1.27 -7.41
CA VAL A 12 7.90 0.09 -6.56
C VAL A 12 8.96 0.11 -5.47
N VAL A 13 8.51 -0.03 -4.21
CA VAL A 13 9.37 -0.24 -3.05
C VAL A 13 9.17 -1.66 -2.55
N ARG A 14 10.26 -2.43 -2.50
CA ARG A 14 10.25 -3.78 -1.94
C ARG A 14 11.35 -3.91 -0.90
N ILE A 15 10.95 -4.24 0.33
CA ILE A 15 11.88 -4.47 1.43
C ILE A 15 11.61 -5.86 1.98
N HIS A 16 12.68 -6.66 2.06
CA HIS A 16 12.64 -7.96 2.72
C HIS A 16 13.69 -8.00 3.83
N ALA A 17 13.25 -8.39 5.03
CA ALA A 17 14.10 -8.60 6.17
C ALA A 17 13.78 -9.96 6.82
N THR A 18 14.80 -10.68 7.25
CA THR A 18 14.62 -11.90 8.05
C THR A 18 14.17 -11.60 9.48
N GLY A 19 14.44 -10.39 9.95
CA GLY A 19 14.09 -9.88 11.26
C GLY A 19 12.98 -8.84 11.25
N THR A 20 13.03 -7.94 12.22
CA THR A 20 12.06 -6.85 12.36
C THR A 20 12.40 -5.68 11.45
N ILE A 21 11.42 -5.22 10.67
CA ILE A 21 11.48 -3.92 10.00
C ILE A 21 11.05 -2.85 11.00
N ARG A 22 11.90 -1.85 11.21
CA ARG A 22 11.57 -0.66 12.00
C ARG A 22 11.49 0.55 11.07
N CYS A 23 10.31 1.15 10.98
CA CYS A 23 10.08 2.34 10.18
C CYS A 23 9.59 3.46 11.10
N TYR A 24 10.38 4.50 11.23
CA TYR A 24 10.06 5.68 12.05
C TYR A 24 9.98 6.96 11.20
N GLY A 25 9.87 6.79 9.90
CA GLY A 25 9.80 7.86 8.92
C GLY A 25 8.83 7.51 7.78
N THR A 26 9.18 7.91 6.57
CA THR A 26 8.30 7.78 5.41
C THR A 26 8.82 6.76 4.40
N ILE A 27 7.93 5.87 3.96
CA ILE A 27 8.11 5.01 2.77
C ILE A 27 7.03 5.42 1.78
N THR A 28 7.42 5.88 0.59
CA THR A 28 6.46 6.41 -0.36
C THR A 28 6.66 5.90 -1.78
N ALA A 29 5.55 5.60 -2.44
CA ALA A 29 5.43 5.30 -3.85
C ALA A 29 4.23 6.08 -4.44
N VAL A 30 4.16 7.35 -4.13
CA VAL A 30 3.08 8.27 -4.54
C VAL A 30 3.21 8.59 -6.02
N GLY A 31 2.08 8.79 -6.71
CA GLY A 31 2.06 9.27 -8.08
C GLY A 31 2.65 10.66 -8.22
N GLY A 32 3.27 10.94 -9.35
CA GLY A 32 3.86 12.24 -9.64
C GLY A 32 2.87 13.26 -10.18
N THR A 33 3.36 14.52 -10.30
CA THR A 33 2.62 15.62 -10.93
C THR A 33 2.96 15.73 -12.41
N GLY A 34 1.97 16.06 -13.22
CA GLY A 34 2.14 16.46 -14.61
C GLY A 34 1.33 17.71 -14.91
N SER A 35 1.58 18.34 -16.06
CA SER A 35 0.89 19.58 -16.44
C SER A 35 -0.58 19.38 -16.84
N GLY A 36 -1.04 18.15 -17.02
CA GLY A 36 -2.40 17.84 -17.44
C GLY A 36 -2.98 16.57 -16.85
N TYR A 37 -2.16 15.68 -16.34
CA TYR A 37 -2.60 14.44 -15.72
C TYR A 37 -1.80 14.17 -14.45
N HIS A 38 -2.41 13.48 -13.50
CA HIS A 38 -1.80 13.13 -12.23
C HIS A 38 -1.53 11.63 -12.14
N GLY A 39 -0.35 11.27 -11.66
CA GLY A 39 0.13 9.89 -11.66
C GLY A 39 -0.60 9.03 -10.63
N ALA A 40 -0.82 7.78 -10.97
CA ALA A 40 -1.31 6.78 -10.03
C ALA A 40 -0.23 6.42 -8.99
N GLY A 41 -0.63 6.02 -7.80
CA GLY A 41 0.24 5.43 -6.80
C GLY A 41 0.88 4.14 -7.30
N GLY A 42 2.05 3.81 -6.77
CA GLY A 42 2.81 2.62 -7.11
C GLY A 42 2.56 1.43 -6.17
N GLY A 43 3.61 0.66 -5.90
CA GLY A 43 3.53 -0.51 -5.05
C GLY A 43 4.52 -0.45 -3.89
N ILE A 44 4.09 -0.82 -2.69
CA ILE A 44 4.94 -1.00 -1.52
C ILE A 44 4.73 -2.40 -0.98
N PHE A 45 5.80 -3.18 -0.88
CA PHE A 45 5.76 -4.53 -0.39
C PHE A 45 6.86 -4.75 0.67
N LEU A 46 6.42 -4.91 1.92
CA LEU A 46 7.30 -5.05 3.08
C LEU A 46 7.12 -6.44 3.69
N THR A 47 8.20 -7.19 3.83
CA THR A 47 8.16 -8.53 4.41
C THR A 47 9.21 -8.67 5.51
N GLY A 48 8.79 -9.19 6.66
CA GLY A 48 9.67 -9.39 7.81
C GLY A 48 9.08 -10.31 8.85
N SER A 49 9.85 -10.61 9.91
CA SER A 49 9.29 -11.31 11.05
C SER A 49 8.32 -10.43 11.83
N ARG A 50 8.51 -9.11 11.77
CA ARG A 50 7.65 -8.12 12.42
C ARG A 50 7.84 -6.75 11.79
N PHE A 51 6.79 -5.93 11.76
CA PHE A 51 6.85 -4.51 11.44
C PHE A 51 6.62 -3.67 12.71
N LYS A 52 7.46 -2.67 12.92
CA LYS A 52 7.32 -1.69 14.00
C LYS A 52 7.34 -0.29 13.43
N SER A 53 6.48 0.56 13.93
CA SER A 53 6.30 1.93 13.49
C SER A 53 6.18 2.89 14.68
N ALA A 54 6.14 4.17 14.41
CA ALA A 54 5.82 5.25 15.34
C ALA A 54 4.67 6.09 14.78
N ASP A 55 4.16 7.02 15.58
CA ASP A 55 3.06 7.91 15.18
C ASP A 55 3.40 8.76 13.96
N THR A 56 4.68 9.04 13.76
CA THR A 56 5.21 9.79 12.61
C THR A 56 5.44 8.94 11.37
N THR A 57 5.23 7.62 11.45
CA THR A 57 5.44 6.72 10.31
C THR A 57 4.38 6.96 9.24
N VAL A 58 4.83 7.09 7.99
CA VAL A 58 3.97 7.17 6.82
C VAL A 58 4.39 6.13 5.81
N VAL A 59 3.47 5.23 5.43
CA VAL A 59 3.64 4.30 4.32
C VAL A 59 2.56 4.60 3.29
N SER A 60 2.95 5.17 2.15
CA SER A 60 1.98 5.74 1.22
C SER A 60 2.24 5.33 -0.23
N ALA A 61 1.24 4.72 -0.84
CA ALA A 61 1.13 4.49 -2.28
C ALA A 61 -0.08 5.27 -2.86
N ALA A 62 -0.29 6.49 -2.41
CA ALA A 62 -1.42 7.32 -2.84
C ALA A 62 -1.30 7.75 -4.31
N GLY A 63 -2.43 7.95 -4.95
CA GLY A 63 -2.51 8.71 -6.20
C GLY A 63 -2.28 10.20 -5.93
N HIS A 64 -1.78 10.91 -6.92
CA HIS A 64 -1.55 12.34 -6.79
C HIS A 64 -2.85 13.14 -6.90
N ASP A 65 -2.97 14.15 -6.05
CA ASP A 65 -4.12 15.07 -6.03
C ASP A 65 -4.07 16.03 -7.24
N ASN A 66 -5.22 16.32 -7.82
CA ASN A 66 -5.33 17.40 -8.81
C ASN A 66 -5.74 18.70 -8.12
N THR A 67 -4.77 19.57 -7.94
CA THR A 67 -4.97 20.91 -7.36
C THR A 67 -4.80 22.04 -8.37
N THR A 68 -4.40 21.72 -9.61
CA THR A 68 -3.89 22.74 -10.57
C THR A 68 -4.67 22.84 -11.86
N SER A 69 -5.45 21.84 -12.27
CA SER A 69 -6.08 21.80 -13.58
C SER A 69 -7.58 21.50 -13.51
N ASP A 70 -8.37 22.29 -14.21
CA ASP A 70 -9.83 22.14 -14.30
C ASP A 70 -10.27 21.03 -15.29
N SER A 71 -9.33 20.51 -16.09
CA SER A 71 -9.65 19.54 -17.16
C SER A 71 -9.05 18.14 -16.93
N SER A 72 -8.45 17.90 -15.77
CA SER A 72 -7.72 16.66 -15.51
C SER A 72 -8.29 15.87 -14.33
N GLY A 73 -8.14 14.55 -14.37
CA GLY A 73 -8.45 13.67 -13.25
C GLY A 73 -7.29 13.59 -12.25
N ALA A 74 -7.58 13.20 -11.03
CA ALA A 74 -6.58 12.81 -10.04
C ALA A 74 -6.08 11.39 -10.27
N GLY A 75 -4.91 11.04 -9.76
CA GLY A 75 -4.31 9.72 -9.92
C GLY A 75 -5.03 8.66 -9.05
N ALA A 76 -5.14 7.43 -9.53
CA ALA A 76 -5.62 6.32 -8.73
C ALA A 76 -4.62 5.94 -7.63
N GLY A 77 -5.09 5.38 -6.52
CA GLY A 77 -4.27 4.79 -5.47
C GLY A 77 -3.54 3.53 -5.96
N GLY A 78 -2.42 3.22 -5.32
CA GLY A 78 -1.60 2.06 -5.62
C GLY A 78 -1.87 0.87 -4.71
N ARG A 79 -0.82 0.16 -4.33
CA ARG A 79 -0.92 -1.03 -3.47
C ARG A 79 0.10 -1.00 -2.36
N VAL A 80 -0.34 -1.32 -1.16
CA VAL A 80 0.54 -1.54 -0.01
C VAL A 80 0.27 -2.93 0.55
N ALA A 81 1.32 -3.73 0.74
CA ALA A 81 1.23 -4.99 1.44
C ALA A 81 2.36 -5.09 2.48
N ILE A 82 1.96 -5.37 3.73
CA ILE A 82 2.88 -5.65 4.83
C ILE A 82 2.66 -7.09 5.26
N CYS A 83 3.73 -7.88 5.26
CA CYS A 83 3.69 -9.30 5.56
C CYS A 83 4.58 -9.62 6.76
N GLU A 84 4.00 -10.24 7.78
CA GLU A 84 4.68 -10.66 8.99
C GLU A 84 4.59 -12.17 9.23
N HIS A 85 5.64 -12.75 9.77
CA HIS A 85 5.67 -14.15 10.19
C HIS A 85 5.38 -15.18 9.07
N LEU A 86 5.61 -14.82 7.81
CA LEU A 86 5.50 -15.77 6.71
C LEU A 86 6.74 -16.67 6.64
N ASN A 87 6.52 -17.96 6.40
CA ASN A 87 7.60 -18.90 6.14
C ASN A 87 8.13 -18.76 4.70
N ALA A 88 9.24 -19.43 4.40
CA ALA A 88 9.89 -19.34 3.09
C ALA A 88 9.00 -19.81 1.93
N ALA A 89 8.18 -20.86 2.12
CA ALA A 89 7.27 -21.36 1.10
C ALA A 89 6.14 -20.36 0.82
N GLN A 90 5.56 -19.77 1.87
CA GLN A 90 4.54 -18.74 1.76
C GLN A 90 5.08 -17.49 1.05
N LEU A 91 6.30 -17.05 1.40
CA LEU A 91 6.94 -15.93 0.72
C LEU A 91 7.22 -16.23 -0.75
N ALA A 92 7.70 -17.43 -1.08
CA ALA A 92 7.98 -17.81 -2.45
C ALA A 92 6.69 -17.82 -3.30
N GLU A 93 5.61 -18.40 -2.79
CA GLU A 93 4.32 -18.40 -3.49
C GLU A 93 3.77 -17.00 -3.68
N LEU A 94 3.82 -16.16 -2.63
CA LEU A 94 3.34 -14.78 -2.70
C LEU A 94 4.13 -13.95 -3.74
N TYR A 95 5.43 -14.23 -3.90
CA TYR A 95 6.26 -13.59 -4.92
C TYR A 95 5.96 -14.05 -6.33
N GLN A 96 5.58 -15.31 -6.50
CA GLN A 96 5.30 -15.89 -7.81
C GLN A 96 3.90 -15.58 -8.31
N SER A 97 2.90 -15.72 -7.45
CA SER A 97 1.48 -15.64 -7.82
C SER A 97 0.74 -14.40 -7.28
N GLY A 98 1.34 -13.67 -6.34
CA GLY A 98 0.70 -12.54 -5.66
C GLY A 98 -0.41 -12.96 -4.68
N SER A 99 -0.60 -14.26 -4.44
CA SER A 99 -1.60 -14.83 -3.54
C SER A 99 -1.07 -16.06 -2.83
N LEU A 100 -1.72 -16.46 -1.75
CA LEU A 100 -1.44 -17.70 -1.02
C LEU A 100 -2.59 -18.66 -1.22
N THR A 101 -2.30 -19.92 -1.53
CA THR A 101 -3.30 -20.96 -1.81
C THR A 101 -3.03 -22.25 -1.03
N GLY A 102 -4.01 -23.12 -0.93
CA GLY A 102 -3.88 -24.46 -0.35
C GLY A 102 -3.27 -24.46 1.05
N ALA A 103 -2.21 -25.24 1.24
CA ALA A 103 -1.51 -25.37 2.51
C ALA A 103 -0.83 -24.07 2.97
N ASN A 104 -0.37 -23.23 2.05
CA ASN A 104 0.28 -21.97 2.35
C ASN A 104 -0.69 -20.87 2.78
N ALA A 105 -1.98 -20.98 2.43
CA ALA A 105 -3.03 -20.09 2.90
C ALA A 105 -3.57 -20.48 4.30
N LYS A 106 -3.23 -21.67 4.77
CA LYS A 106 -3.66 -22.14 6.08
C LYS A 106 -2.96 -21.31 7.18
N ASP A 107 -3.72 -20.94 8.20
CA ASP A 107 -3.26 -20.16 9.35
C ASP A 107 -2.71 -18.77 8.99
N ILE A 108 -3.17 -18.21 7.89
CA ILE A 108 -2.90 -16.83 7.46
C ILE A 108 -4.08 -15.94 7.82
N THR A 109 -3.80 -14.81 8.43
CA THR A 109 -4.77 -13.73 8.60
C THR A 109 -4.46 -12.63 7.59
N ILE A 110 -5.46 -12.22 6.83
CA ILE A 110 -5.35 -11.09 5.91
C ILE A 110 -6.34 -10.04 6.36
N ASP A 111 -5.82 -8.93 6.85
CA ASP A 111 -6.61 -7.74 7.09
C ASP A 111 -6.57 -6.88 5.83
N VAL A 112 -7.71 -6.75 5.18
CA VAL A 112 -7.92 -5.80 4.08
C VAL A 112 -8.42 -4.52 4.72
N LEU A 113 -7.70 -3.45 4.47
CA LEU A 113 -8.04 -2.14 5.01
C LEU A 113 -8.73 -1.37 3.89
N ASP A 114 -10.06 -1.35 3.97
CA ASP A 114 -10.90 -0.61 3.04
C ASP A 114 -11.02 0.84 3.52
N GLY A 115 -10.69 1.75 2.62
CA GLY A 115 -10.85 3.19 2.84
C GLY A 115 -9.56 3.99 2.67
N PRO A 116 -9.70 5.29 2.39
CA PRO A 116 -8.57 6.14 2.01
C PRO A 116 -7.56 6.36 3.14
N ASP A 117 -8.00 6.30 4.37
CA ASP A 117 -7.21 6.59 5.57
C ASP A 117 -7.61 5.64 6.70
N ALA A 118 -7.55 4.34 6.47
CA ALA A 118 -7.86 3.38 7.52
C ALA A 118 -6.83 3.50 8.66
N PRO A 119 -7.22 3.95 9.85
CA PRO A 119 -6.32 3.96 10.99
C PRO A 119 -6.01 2.51 11.35
N ILE A 120 -4.78 2.09 11.15
CA ILE A 120 -4.35 0.74 11.46
C ILE A 120 -3.96 0.66 12.93
N SER A 121 -4.90 0.97 13.78
CA SER A 121 -4.70 1.00 15.21
C SER A 121 -4.30 -0.36 15.81
N ARG A 122 -4.50 -1.47 15.07
CA ARG A 122 -4.14 -2.82 15.56
C ARG A 122 -2.72 -3.23 15.24
N HIS A 123 -2.15 -2.76 14.14
CA HIS A 123 -0.90 -3.30 13.60
C HIS A 123 0.25 -2.32 13.63
N MET A 124 -0.02 -1.04 13.44
CA MET A 124 1.01 0.00 13.46
C MET A 124 0.48 1.33 14.02
N GLN A 125 1.40 2.15 14.48
CA GLN A 125 1.20 3.58 14.71
C GLN A 125 1.52 4.32 13.41
N GLY A 126 0.92 5.49 13.20
CA GLY A 126 1.13 6.30 12.01
C GLY A 126 0.11 6.05 10.90
N LEU A 127 0.45 6.47 9.68
CA LEU A 127 -0.44 6.44 8.51
C LEU A 127 -0.01 5.35 7.52
N LEU A 128 -0.97 4.56 7.09
CA LEU A 128 -0.83 3.60 5.98
C LEU A 128 -1.93 3.87 4.97
N THR A 129 -1.58 4.23 3.74
CA THR A 129 -2.57 4.67 2.76
C THR A 129 -2.23 4.26 1.33
N ALA A 130 -3.27 3.94 0.57
CA ALA A 130 -3.25 3.79 -0.88
C ALA A 130 -4.45 4.53 -1.49
N ARG A 131 -4.82 5.67 -0.92
CA ARG A 131 -5.95 6.46 -1.38
C ARG A 131 -5.77 6.93 -2.82
N GLY A 132 -6.88 7.06 -3.54
CA GLY A 132 -6.91 7.81 -4.78
C GLY A 132 -6.73 9.31 -4.52
N GLY A 133 -6.15 9.99 -5.49
CA GLY A 133 -5.98 11.44 -5.43
C GLY A 133 -7.32 12.17 -5.38
N VAL A 134 -7.36 13.29 -4.71
CA VAL A 134 -8.53 14.18 -4.65
C VAL A 134 -8.48 15.15 -5.82
N ASN A 135 -9.63 15.41 -6.42
CA ASN A 135 -9.81 16.45 -7.41
C ASN A 135 -10.79 17.50 -6.89
N ASP A 136 -10.25 18.60 -6.42
CA ASP A 136 -11.07 19.68 -5.85
C ASP A 136 -11.58 20.67 -6.90
N ARG A 137 -11.07 20.61 -8.13
CA ARG A 137 -11.33 21.62 -9.16
C ARG A 137 -12.24 21.18 -10.29
N THR A 138 -12.12 19.97 -10.80
CA THR A 138 -12.85 19.57 -11.99
C THR A 138 -14.24 19.05 -11.64
N VAL A 139 -15.25 19.80 -12.03
CA VAL A 139 -16.64 19.34 -11.99
C VAL A 139 -17.12 19.22 -13.45
N ILE A 140 -17.17 17.99 -13.97
CA ILE A 140 -17.78 17.69 -15.27
C ILE A 140 -19.14 17.05 -15.01
N ALA A 141 -20.20 17.63 -15.55
CA ALA A 141 -21.58 17.18 -15.35
C ALA A 141 -21.97 17.00 -13.86
N GLY A 142 -21.47 17.87 -12.99
CA GLY A 142 -21.77 17.83 -11.54
C GLY A 142 -21.00 16.77 -10.76
N ARG A 143 -20.02 16.09 -11.35
CA ARG A 143 -19.20 15.07 -10.70
C ARG A 143 -17.74 15.49 -10.59
N ARG A 144 -17.15 15.26 -9.42
CA ARG A 144 -15.69 15.38 -9.21
C ARG A 144 -15.02 14.08 -9.62
N TYR A 145 -14.00 14.14 -10.45
CA TYR A 145 -13.24 12.97 -10.88
C TYR A 145 -12.09 12.72 -9.90
N ARG A 146 -12.42 12.07 -8.82
CA ARG A 146 -11.47 11.53 -7.85
C ARG A 146 -10.80 10.28 -8.45
N GLY A 147 -9.53 10.04 -8.12
CA GLY A 147 -8.90 8.75 -8.38
C GLY A 147 -9.53 7.64 -7.54
N GLU A 148 -9.61 6.43 -8.08
CA GLU A 148 -10.05 5.28 -7.32
C GLU A 148 -9.03 4.95 -6.21
N ASP A 149 -9.53 4.49 -5.06
CA ASP A 149 -8.66 4.04 -3.99
C ASP A 149 -7.98 2.72 -4.38
N GLY A 150 -6.74 2.58 -3.98
CA GLY A 150 -5.97 1.36 -4.15
C GLY A 150 -6.24 0.35 -3.03
N THR A 151 -5.30 -0.55 -2.80
CA THR A 151 -5.45 -1.61 -1.80
C THR A 151 -4.36 -1.55 -0.75
N VAL A 152 -4.75 -1.76 0.50
CA VAL A 152 -3.84 -1.97 1.62
C VAL A 152 -4.14 -3.33 2.24
N ARG A 153 -3.11 -4.16 2.39
CA ARG A 153 -3.24 -5.48 3.00
C ARG A 153 -2.19 -5.67 4.09
N TRP A 154 -2.64 -6.21 5.22
CA TRP A 154 -1.76 -6.70 6.27
C TRP A 154 -1.91 -8.20 6.36
N ILE A 155 -0.83 -8.93 6.08
CA ILE A 155 -0.81 -10.38 5.96
C ILE A 155 0.05 -10.94 7.10
N GLN A 156 -0.57 -11.73 7.97
CA GLN A 156 0.12 -12.33 9.11
C GLN A 156 0.07 -13.85 9.01
N GLY A 157 1.23 -14.46 9.02
CA GLY A 157 1.39 -15.89 9.26
C GLY A 157 1.26 -16.21 10.74
N SER A 158 1.09 -17.50 11.05
CA SER A 158 1.10 -17.98 12.43
C SER A 158 2.41 -17.67 13.09
N LYS A 159 2.36 -17.02 14.26
CA LYS A 159 3.55 -16.88 15.09
C LYS A 159 4.05 -18.29 15.43
N PRO A 160 5.37 -18.56 15.39
CA PRO A 160 5.91 -19.80 15.90
C PRO A 160 5.46 -19.96 17.37
N GLY A 161 4.49 -20.82 17.59
CA GLY A 161 4.02 -21.11 18.94
C GLY A 161 5.10 -21.90 19.71
N LEU A 162 5.21 -21.67 21.00
CA LEU A 162 5.94 -22.55 21.88
C LEU A 162 5.25 -23.93 21.82
N ARG A 163 5.82 -24.90 21.11
CA ARG A 163 5.37 -26.28 21.22
C ARG A 163 5.90 -26.85 22.54
N LEU A 164 5.06 -26.86 23.56
CA LEU A 164 5.33 -27.62 24.75
C LEU A 164 5.20 -29.11 24.38
N ILE A 165 6.33 -29.80 24.21
CA ILE A 165 6.35 -31.25 24.06
C ILE A 165 6.39 -31.81 25.50
N VAL A 166 5.23 -32.16 26.01
CA VAL A 166 5.17 -32.99 27.26
C VAL A 166 5.49 -34.41 26.85
N ARG A 167 6.63 -34.94 27.32
CA ARG A 167 7.00 -36.34 27.22
C ARG A 167 6.52 -37.09 28.44
#